data_3f0e5798190542b704a77316055a2968
#
_entry.id   3f0e5798190542b704a77316055a2968
#
_cell.length_a   1.000
_cell.length_b   1.000
_cell.length_c   1.000
_cell.angle_alpha   90.00
_cell.angle_beta   90.00
_cell.angle_gamma   90.00
#
_symmetry.space_group_name_H-M   'P 1'
#
loop_
_entity.id
_entity.type
_entity.pdbx_description
1 polymer ?
#
loop_
_entity_poly.entity_id
_entity_poly.type
_entity_poly.pdbx_seq_one_letter_code
_entity_poly.pdbx_strand_id
1 'polypeptide(L)'
;MKTNLIHPLALLCAATLAQAQVSLEHKHTENTVRTVQREITVQQKLTIAGMDIDTKSAQTRVVESSSGKRAEDGSLRVRDQWKKLNAKLNLPGGGELTFDSATPNEKAPVPQLEMLMDVFRAMLKAPATRVYDKQGQLTAVEMPKGAFDGINDLVKPDVNADKLKKEAEQLAGQLPDKAVSKGDTWVRKESMSLGGGQTMRFQVDYEYKGTIEKDGRTLDLIVAKATSVDYEMDANAPGPLKVKNSEMKVADAKTTLHFDRELGLFRETESTLHITGEITFLANGQELPGKVDLTIKSKSHLVTKP
;
A
#
# COMPACT_ATOMS: atom_id res chain seq x y z
N MET A 1 50.26 66.52 -2.48
CA MET A 1 48.82 66.18 -2.46
C MET A 1 48.70 64.69 -2.70
N LYS A 2 48.36 63.89 -1.67
CA LYS A 2 48.09 62.45 -1.75
C LYS A 2 46.63 62.24 -1.62
N THR A 3 45.98 61.78 -2.69
CA THR A 3 44.53 61.48 -2.74
C THR A 3 44.31 60.03 -2.30
N ASN A 4 43.69 59.86 -1.14
CA ASN A 4 43.26 58.55 -0.66
C ASN A 4 41.93 58.16 -1.31
N LEU A 5 41.93 57.09 -2.12
CA LEU A 5 40.70 56.43 -2.64
C LEU A 5 40.17 55.49 -1.59
N ILE A 6 39.04 55.82 -1.01
CA ILE A 6 38.26 54.94 -0.13
C ILE A 6 37.36 54.08 -1.04
N HIS A 7 37.59 52.75 -1.06
CA HIS A 7 36.72 51.79 -1.73
C HIS A 7 35.58 51.43 -0.73
N PRO A 8 34.32 51.53 -1.08
CA PRO A 8 33.25 50.98 -0.25
C PRO A 8 33.18 49.47 -0.48
N LEU A 9 33.41 48.74 0.60
CA LEU A 9 33.21 47.27 0.67
C LEU A 9 31.71 46.99 0.74
N ALA A 10 31.11 46.60 -0.37
CA ALA A 10 29.72 46.18 -0.42
C ALA A 10 29.58 44.81 0.26
N LEU A 11 29.05 44.77 1.47
CA LEU A 11 28.70 43.56 2.20
C LEU A 11 27.44 42.93 1.56
N LEU A 12 27.61 41.92 0.70
CA LEU A 12 26.49 41.09 0.19
C LEU A 12 26.00 40.21 1.34
N CYS A 13 24.95 40.61 2.05
CA CYS A 13 24.18 39.76 2.93
C CYS A 13 23.43 38.77 2.06
N ALA A 14 23.99 37.58 1.87
CA ALA A 14 23.25 36.42 1.37
C ALA A 14 22.24 36.00 2.46
N ALA A 15 21.01 36.48 2.36
CA ALA A 15 19.89 36.00 3.16
C ALA A 15 19.63 34.55 2.70
N THR A 16 20.18 33.58 3.39
CA THR A 16 19.75 32.19 3.28
C THR A 16 18.30 32.15 3.76
N LEU A 17 17.36 32.06 2.83
CA LEU A 17 15.98 31.73 3.13
C LEU A 17 16.01 30.34 3.81
N ALA A 18 15.99 30.35 5.14
CA ALA A 18 15.78 29.15 5.92
C ALA A 18 14.41 28.60 5.50
N GLN A 19 14.40 27.58 4.65
CA GLN A 19 13.18 26.88 4.31
C GLN A 19 12.63 26.27 5.60
N ALA A 20 11.42 26.66 5.97
CA ALA A 20 10.79 26.16 7.18
C ALA A 20 10.65 24.63 7.08
N GLN A 21 11.28 23.92 8.02
CA GLN A 21 11.13 22.50 8.16
C GLN A 21 9.73 22.17 8.68
N VAL A 22 9.17 21.06 8.19
CA VAL A 22 7.86 20.57 8.62
C VAL A 22 7.96 19.13 9.13
N SER A 23 7.28 18.86 10.24
CA SER A 23 7.11 17.48 10.73
C SER A 23 5.86 16.88 10.09
N LEU A 24 6.01 15.72 9.48
CA LEU A 24 4.93 14.95 8.86
C LEU A 24 4.68 13.73 9.74
N GLU A 25 3.56 13.74 10.48
CA GLU A 25 3.26 12.71 11.46
C GLU A 25 1.81 12.24 11.33
N HIS A 26 1.59 10.94 11.43
CA HIS A 26 0.25 10.40 11.53
C HIS A 26 -0.41 10.81 12.84
N LYS A 27 -1.67 11.25 12.75
CA LYS A 27 -2.46 11.61 13.92
C LYS A 27 -3.65 10.66 14.09
N HIS A 28 -3.73 10.10 15.28
CA HIS A 28 -4.83 9.24 15.67
C HIS A 28 -5.73 9.99 16.65
N THR A 29 -6.87 10.50 16.12
CA THR A 29 -7.80 11.36 16.86
C THR A 29 -8.95 10.54 17.43
N GLU A 30 -9.37 10.87 18.64
CA GLU A 30 -10.54 10.28 19.32
C GLU A 30 -11.85 10.69 18.64
N ASN A 31 -12.89 9.84 18.80
CA ASN A 31 -14.27 10.10 18.39
C ASN A 31 -14.38 10.54 16.92
N THR A 32 -13.61 9.90 16.05
CA THR A 32 -13.62 10.21 14.61
C THR A 32 -14.15 9.04 13.80
N VAL A 33 -14.79 9.38 12.69
CA VAL A 33 -15.16 8.44 11.63
C VAL A 33 -14.59 8.96 10.33
N ARG A 34 -13.84 8.12 9.62
CA ARG A 34 -13.21 8.45 8.35
C ARG A 34 -13.50 7.35 7.34
N THR A 35 -13.78 7.73 6.12
CA THR A 35 -14.04 6.77 5.04
C THR A 35 -13.00 6.96 3.95
N VAL A 36 -12.36 5.88 3.53
CA VAL A 36 -11.38 5.88 2.44
C VAL A 36 -11.90 4.96 1.34
N GLN A 37 -11.95 5.46 0.11
CA GLN A 37 -12.13 4.65 -1.08
C GLN A 37 -10.78 4.33 -1.69
N ARG A 38 -10.58 3.08 -2.09
CA ARG A 38 -9.39 2.63 -2.80
C ARG A 38 -9.77 1.84 -4.04
N GLU A 39 -9.11 2.16 -5.14
CA GLU A 39 -9.21 1.47 -6.41
C GLU A 39 -7.85 0.85 -6.75
N ILE A 40 -7.85 -0.39 -7.19
CA ILE A 40 -6.63 -1.10 -7.59
C ILE A 40 -6.93 -1.81 -8.91
N THR A 41 -6.02 -1.69 -9.86
CA THR A 41 -6.03 -2.47 -11.09
C THR A 41 -4.69 -3.18 -11.22
N VAL A 42 -4.72 -4.48 -11.47
CA VAL A 42 -3.54 -5.29 -11.72
C VAL A 42 -3.68 -5.91 -13.11
N GLN A 43 -2.63 -5.80 -13.92
CA GLN A 43 -2.50 -6.49 -15.21
C GLN A 43 -1.20 -7.27 -15.15
N GLN A 44 -1.29 -8.55 -15.39
CA GLN A 44 -0.12 -9.43 -15.37
C GLN A 44 -0.13 -10.31 -16.63
N LYS A 45 1.00 -10.32 -17.30
CA LYS A 45 1.34 -11.32 -18.29
C LYS A 45 2.47 -12.18 -17.75
N LEU A 46 2.22 -13.47 -17.62
CA LEU A 46 3.19 -14.45 -17.19
C LEU A 46 3.38 -15.45 -18.32
N THR A 47 4.59 -15.52 -18.87
CA THR A 47 4.94 -16.57 -19.83
C THR A 47 5.66 -17.69 -19.07
N ILE A 48 5.20 -18.94 -19.16
CA ILE A 48 5.85 -20.12 -18.57
C ILE A 48 6.02 -21.16 -19.65
N ALA A 49 7.24 -21.63 -19.86
CA ALA A 49 7.57 -22.64 -20.88
C ALA A 49 6.97 -22.30 -22.28
N GLY A 50 6.95 -21.01 -22.64
CA GLY A 50 6.41 -20.52 -23.91
C GLY A 50 4.89 -20.33 -23.96
N MET A 51 4.17 -20.62 -22.88
CA MET A 51 2.72 -20.38 -22.78
C MET A 51 2.45 -19.04 -22.09
N ASP A 52 1.65 -18.19 -22.70
CA ASP A 52 1.22 -16.93 -22.14
C ASP A 52 -0.02 -17.09 -21.25
N ILE A 53 0.04 -16.52 -20.05
CA ILE A 53 -1.02 -16.49 -19.05
C ILE A 53 -1.29 -15.03 -18.75
N ASP A 54 -2.37 -14.50 -19.30
CA ASP A 54 -2.79 -13.12 -19.08
C ASP A 54 -3.87 -13.08 -17.97
N THR A 55 -3.65 -12.23 -16.98
CA THR A 55 -4.63 -11.96 -15.92
C THR A 55 -4.85 -10.47 -15.78
N LYS A 56 -6.09 -10.11 -15.47
CA LYS A 56 -6.44 -8.73 -15.15
C LYS A 56 -7.40 -8.72 -13.99
N SER A 57 -7.13 -7.88 -13.01
CA SER A 57 -8.06 -7.64 -11.92
C SER A 57 -8.30 -6.15 -11.72
N ALA A 58 -9.52 -5.81 -11.29
CA ALA A 58 -9.90 -4.49 -10.84
C ALA A 58 -10.69 -4.63 -9.55
N GLN A 59 -10.37 -3.83 -8.56
CA GLN A 59 -11.04 -3.84 -7.27
C GLN A 59 -11.31 -2.41 -6.81
N THR A 60 -12.52 -2.16 -6.32
CA THR A 60 -12.88 -0.95 -5.60
C THR A 60 -13.36 -1.34 -4.21
N ARG A 61 -12.77 -0.76 -3.18
CA ARG A 61 -13.20 -0.97 -1.80
C ARG A 61 -13.38 0.34 -1.06
N VAL A 62 -14.35 0.36 -0.14
CA VAL A 62 -14.60 1.46 0.79
C VAL A 62 -14.42 0.94 2.20
N VAL A 63 -13.51 1.56 2.95
CA VAL A 63 -13.22 1.22 4.34
C VAL A 63 -13.60 2.40 5.21
N GLU A 64 -14.38 2.13 6.25
CA GLU A 64 -14.68 3.07 7.31
C GLU A 64 -13.81 2.75 8.51
N SER A 65 -13.03 3.75 8.95
CA SER A 65 -12.23 3.71 10.17
C SER A 65 -12.92 4.55 11.24
N SER A 66 -13.19 3.96 12.40
CA SER A 66 -13.82 4.65 13.52
C SER A 66 -13.00 4.49 14.80
N SER A 67 -12.87 5.57 15.56
CA SER A 67 -12.23 5.58 16.88
C SER A 67 -13.18 6.07 17.96
N GLY A 68 -13.10 5.49 19.13
CA GLY A 68 -13.75 5.98 20.35
C GLY A 68 -12.81 6.90 21.16
N LYS A 69 -13.08 6.99 22.46
CA LYS A 69 -12.19 7.64 23.43
C LYS A 69 -10.95 6.78 23.69
N ARG A 70 -9.87 7.40 24.10
CA ARG A 70 -8.71 6.69 24.64
C ARG A 70 -9.09 5.96 25.91
N ALA A 71 -8.50 4.81 26.12
CA ALA A 71 -8.60 4.09 27.39
C ALA A 71 -7.79 4.80 28.49
N GLU A 72 -7.93 4.35 29.73
CA GLU A 72 -7.21 4.94 30.89
C GLU A 72 -5.68 4.86 30.78
N ASP A 73 -5.17 3.82 30.12
CA ASP A 73 -3.75 3.64 29.82
C ASP A 73 -3.24 4.53 28.66
N GLY A 74 -4.12 5.34 28.06
CA GLY A 74 -3.85 6.21 26.93
C GLY A 74 -3.91 5.52 25.57
N SER A 75 -4.19 4.23 25.51
CA SER A 75 -4.31 3.51 24.24
C SER A 75 -5.56 3.95 23.44
N LEU A 76 -5.44 3.92 22.11
CA LEU A 76 -6.55 4.23 21.20
C LEU A 76 -6.83 3.04 20.28
N ARG A 77 -8.08 2.67 20.21
CA ARG A 77 -8.57 1.61 19.33
C ARG A 77 -9.23 2.20 18.10
N VAL A 78 -8.77 1.84 16.93
CA VAL A 78 -9.33 2.26 15.63
C VAL A 78 -9.87 1.02 14.93
N ARG A 79 -11.18 0.98 14.75
CA ARG A 79 -11.87 -0.12 14.08
C ARG A 79 -12.01 0.19 12.60
N ASP A 80 -11.52 -0.70 11.76
CA ASP A 80 -11.64 -0.65 10.31
C ASP A 80 -12.68 -1.67 9.84
N GLN A 81 -13.69 -1.20 9.13
CA GLN A 81 -14.74 -2.01 8.57
C GLN A 81 -14.86 -1.79 7.07
N TRP A 82 -14.79 -2.86 6.29
CA TRP A 82 -15.10 -2.79 4.87
C TRP A 82 -16.61 -2.58 4.69
N LYS A 83 -16.98 -1.47 4.06
CA LYS A 83 -18.39 -1.11 3.80
C LYS A 83 -18.81 -1.48 2.39
N LYS A 84 -17.87 -1.48 1.45
CA LYS A 84 -18.12 -1.84 0.06
C LYS A 84 -16.89 -2.55 -0.50
N LEU A 85 -17.15 -3.55 -1.32
CA LEU A 85 -16.17 -4.24 -2.14
C LEU A 85 -16.79 -4.61 -3.47
N ASN A 86 -16.19 -4.17 -4.55
CA ASN A 86 -16.47 -4.65 -5.90
C ASN A 86 -15.17 -5.17 -6.48
N ALA A 87 -15.17 -6.38 -6.98
CA ALA A 87 -13.99 -6.99 -7.59
C ALA A 87 -14.36 -7.66 -8.92
N LYS A 88 -13.46 -7.55 -9.88
CA LYS A 88 -13.55 -8.20 -11.17
C LYS A 88 -12.21 -8.82 -11.50
N LEU A 89 -12.18 -10.11 -11.76
CA LEU A 89 -10.98 -10.85 -12.13
C LEU A 89 -11.21 -11.56 -13.45
N ASN A 90 -10.35 -11.28 -14.42
CA ASN A 90 -10.30 -12.05 -15.65
C ASN A 90 -9.23 -13.13 -15.48
N LEU A 91 -9.64 -14.37 -15.68
CA LEU A 91 -8.81 -15.55 -15.42
C LEU A 91 -8.27 -16.10 -16.75
N PRO A 92 -7.16 -16.84 -16.72
CA PRO A 92 -6.66 -17.55 -17.88
C PRO A 92 -7.75 -18.46 -18.48
N GLY A 93 -7.82 -18.52 -19.82
CA GLY A 93 -8.84 -19.32 -20.50
C GLY A 93 -10.19 -18.62 -20.68
N GLY A 94 -10.29 -17.30 -20.35
CA GLY A 94 -11.49 -16.49 -20.63
C GLY A 94 -12.56 -16.54 -19.55
N GLY A 95 -12.27 -17.15 -18.39
CA GLY A 95 -13.16 -17.09 -17.23
C GLY A 95 -13.16 -15.70 -16.57
N GLU A 96 -14.30 -15.28 -16.04
CA GLU A 96 -14.46 -14.05 -15.30
C GLU A 96 -15.08 -14.35 -13.91
N LEU A 97 -14.52 -13.77 -12.87
CA LEU A 97 -15.11 -13.71 -11.53
C LEU A 97 -15.48 -12.27 -11.23
N THR A 98 -16.73 -12.04 -10.88
CA THR A 98 -17.22 -10.76 -10.34
C THR A 98 -17.71 -10.97 -8.91
N PHE A 99 -17.42 -9.99 -8.06
CA PHE A 99 -17.95 -9.91 -6.71
C PHE A 99 -18.52 -8.51 -6.49
N ASP A 100 -19.76 -8.43 -6.02
CA ASP A 100 -20.38 -7.18 -5.55
C ASP A 100 -20.88 -7.37 -4.12
N SER A 101 -20.41 -6.51 -3.23
CA SER A 101 -20.86 -6.47 -1.85
C SER A 101 -22.35 -6.12 -1.66
N ALA A 102 -23.03 -5.61 -2.69
CA ALA A 102 -24.48 -5.41 -2.69
C ALA A 102 -25.24 -6.76 -2.84
N THR A 103 -24.61 -7.75 -3.50
CA THR A 103 -25.15 -9.10 -3.69
C THR A 103 -24.16 -10.17 -3.21
N PRO A 104 -23.75 -10.14 -1.91
CA PRO A 104 -22.58 -10.91 -1.43
C PRO A 104 -22.79 -12.43 -1.46
N ASN A 105 -24.04 -12.90 -1.60
CA ASN A 105 -24.38 -14.32 -1.59
C ASN A 105 -24.41 -14.96 -2.99
N GLU A 106 -24.14 -14.19 -4.05
CA GLU A 106 -23.97 -14.76 -5.39
C GLU A 106 -22.85 -15.81 -5.39
N LYS A 107 -23.09 -16.88 -6.14
CA LYS A 107 -22.13 -17.97 -6.25
C LYS A 107 -21.08 -17.67 -7.32
N ALA A 108 -19.87 -18.18 -7.10
CA ALA A 108 -18.86 -18.12 -8.14
C ALA A 108 -19.30 -18.94 -9.38
N PRO A 109 -18.87 -18.52 -10.60
CA PRO A 109 -19.21 -19.24 -11.84
C PRO A 109 -18.67 -20.67 -11.86
N VAL A 110 -17.61 -20.95 -11.10
CA VAL A 110 -17.03 -22.29 -10.91
C VAL A 110 -16.67 -22.51 -9.45
N PRO A 111 -16.82 -23.76 -8.92
CA PRO A 111 -16.62 -24.05 -7.49
C PRO A 111 -15.24 -23.65 -6.95
N GLN A 112 -14.19 -23.75 -7.78
CA GLN A 112 -12.82 -23.41 -7.39
C GLN A 112 -12.64 -21.93 -7.02
N LEU A 113 -13.50 -21.06 -7.55
CA LEU A 113 -13.48 -19.62 -7.26
C LEU A 113 -14.34 -19.23 -6.06
N GLU A 114 -15.17 -20.13 -5.57
CA GLU A 114 -16.01 -19.89 -4.38
C GLU A 114 -15.16 -19.55 -3.15
N MET A 115 -13.99 -20.18 -3.03
CA MET A 115 -13.02 -19.90 -1.98
C MET A 115 -12.62 -18.41 -1.93
N LEU A 116 -12.43 -17.78 -3.08
CA LEU A 116 -12.09 -16.35 -3.16
C LEU A 116 -13.29 -15.48 -2.77
N MET A 117 -14.51 -15.88 -3.21
CA MET A 117 -15.74 -15.21 -2.79
C MET A 117 -15.94 -15.27 -1.26
N ASP A 118 -15.60 -16.41 -0.63
CA ASP A 118 -15.68 -16.56 0.83
C ASP A 118 -14.70 -15.66 1.57
N VAL A 119 -13.49 -15.45 1.04
CA VAL A 119 -12.55 -14.45 1.59
C VAL A 119 -13.17 -13.05 1.53
N PHE A 120 -13.73 -12.66 0.40
CA PHE A 120 -14.37 -11.34 0.27
C PHE A 120 -15.54 -11.16 1.23
N ARG A 121 -16.38 -12.19 1.40
CA ARG A 121 -17.48 -12.18 2.38
C ARG A 121 -16.98 -12.05 3.81
N ALA A 122 -15.91 -12.76 4.16
CA ALA A 122 -15.33 -12.69 5.49
C ALA A 122 -14.72 -11.31 5.77
N MET A 123 -14.01 -10.72 4.83
CA MET A 123 -13.46 -9.36 4.96
C MET A 123 -14.55 -8.29 5.16
N LEU A 124 -15.71 -8.45 4.50
CA LEU A 124 -16.85 -7.56 4.70
C LEU A 124 -17.51 -7.72 6.09
N LYS A 125 -17.50 -8.93 6.67
CA LYS A 125 -18.12 -9.23 7.95
C LYS A 125 -17.21 -8.94 9.14
N ALA A 126 -15.92 -9.13 8.99
CA ALA A 126 -14.95 -9.06 10.08
C ALA A 126 -14.22 -7.71 10.10
N PRO A 127 -14.46 -6.84 11.11
CA PRO A 127 -13.66 -5.65 11.31
C PRO A 127 -12.28 -6.03 11.83
N ALA A 128 -11.26 -5.28 11.40
CA ALA A 128 -9.96 -5.28 12.06
C ALA A 128 -9.90 -4.10 13.04
N THR A 129 -9.25 -4.28 14.19
CA THR A 129 -9.04 -3.21 15.16
C THR A 129 -7.56 -2.97 15.35
N ARG A 130 -7.08 -1.80 14.94
CA ARG A 130 -5.73 -1.34 15.22
C ARG A 130 -5.67 -0.73 16.62
N VAL A 131 -4.68 -1.13 17.40
CA VAL A 131 -4.45 -0.62 18.76
C VAL A 131 -3.18 0.22 18.76
N TYR A 132 -3.31 1.48 19.14
CA TYR A 132 -2.21 2.43 19.27
C TYR A 132 -1.96 2.74 20.74
N ASP A 133 -0.71 2.87 21.13
CA ASP A 133 -0.34 3.34 22.46
C ASP A 133 -0.54 4.86 22.62
N LYS A 134 -0.17 5.40 23.77
CA LYS A 134 -0.25 6.85 24.06
C LYS A 134 0.68 7.70 23.19
N GLN A 135 1.73 7.11 22.62
CA GLN A 135 2.67 7.74 21.69
C GLN A 135 2.17 7.67 20.24
N GLY A 136 1.07 6.95 19.96
CA GLY A 136 0.54 6.73 18.60
C GLY A 136 1.25 5.61 17.85
N GLN A 137 2.05 4.76 18.53
CA GLN A 137 2.67 3.60 17.91
C GLN A 137 1.68 2.44 17.82
N LEU A 138 1.64 1.75 16.68
CA LEU A 138 0.80 0.57 16.50
C LEU A 138 1.36 -0.60 17.33
N THR A 139 0.60 -1.06 18.29
CA THR A 139 1.00 -2.18 19.18
C THR A 139 0.38 -3.50 18.74
N ALA A 140 -0.87 -3.47 18.27
CA ALA A 140 -1.56 -4.67 17.85
C ALA A 140 -2.55 -4.40 16.71
N VAL A 141 -2.87 -5.46 15.95
CA VAL A 141 -4.08 -5.54 15.13
C VAL A 141 -4.88 -6.74 15.64
N GLU A 142 -6.12 -6.52 15.98
CA GLU A 142 -7.01 -7.53 16.51
C GLU A 142 -8.14 -7.81 15.51
N MET A 143 -8.53 -9.06 15.44
CA MET A 143 -9.66 -9.51 14.63
C MET A 143 -10.64 -10.29 15.51
N PRO A 144 -11.94 -10.29 15.19
CA PRO A 144 -12.90 -11.12 15.91
C PRO A 144 -12.47 -12.58 15.88
N LYS A 145 -12.62 -13.27 17.00
CA LYS A 145 -12.38 -14.72 17.07
C LYS A 145 -13.27 -15.43 16.05
N GLY A 146 -12.70 -16.33 15.28
CA GLY A 146 -13.43 -17.04 14.23
C GLY A 146 -13.74 -16.25 12.97
N ALA A 147 -13.18 -15.03 12.81
CA ALA A 147 -13.44 -14.17 11.64
C ALA A 147 -13.23 -14.86 10.29
N PHE A 148 -12.31 -15.82 10.26
CA PHE A 148 -11.94 -16.60 9.07
C PHE A 148 -12.17 -18.11 9.25
N ASP A 149 -13.04 -18.50 10.17
CA ASP A 149 -13.46 -19.89 10.29
C ASP A 149 -14.21 -20.29 9.01
N GLY A 150 -13.89 -21.48 8.50
CA GLY A 150 -14.46 -21.97 7.23
C GLY A 150 -13.77 -21.46 5.96
N ILE A 151 -12.80 -20.52 6.05
CA ILE A 151 -11.96 -20.17 4.91
C ILE A 151 -10.95 -21.28 4.67
N ASN A 152 -10.70 -21.57 3.38
CA ASN A 152 -9.74 -22.57 2.96
C ASN A 152 -8.34 -22.27 3.50
N ASP A 153 -7.65 -23.30 4.00
CA ASP A 153 -6.32 -23.20 4.60
C ASP A 153 -5.24 -22.67 3.64
N LEU A 154 -5.48 -22.75 2.33
CA LEU A 154 -4.57 -22.19 1.31
C LEU A 154 -4.51 -20.65 1.34
N VAL A 155 -5.59 -19.98 1.78
CA VAL A 155 -5.68 -18.50 1.79
C VAL A 155 -5.65 -17.90 3.20
N LYS A 156 -5.83 -18.71 4.25
CA LYS A 156 -5.73 -18.24 5.65
C LYS A 156 -4.42 -17.51 5.99
N PRO A 157 -3.24 -17.97 5.52
CA PRO A 157 -1.99 -17.27 5.76
C PRO A 157 -1.98 -15.84 5.23
N ASP A 158 -2.82 -15.54 4.24
CA ASP A 158 -2.90 -14.23 3.60
C ASP A 158 -3.86 -13.25 4.30
N VAL A 159 -4.65 -13.72 5.28
CA VAL A 159 -5.68 -12.93 5.98
C VAL A 159 -5.59 -13.13 7.49
N ASN A 160 -4.49 -12.69 8.11
CA ASN A 160 -4.29 -12.80 9.55
C ASN A 160 -3.87 -11.46 10.17
N ALA A 161 -3.96 -11.37 11.51
CA ALA A 161 -3.68 -10.15 12.25
C ALA A 161 -2.23 -9.67 12.10
N ASP A 162 -1.27 -10.59 12.06
CA ASP A 162 0.16 -10.25 11.95
C ASP A 162 0.48 -9.63 10.58
N LYS A 163 -0.12 -10.14 9.51
CA LYS A 163 0.03 -9.59 8.17
C LYS A 163 -0.59 -8.19 8.09
N LEU A 164 -1.80 -8.02 8.60
CA LEU A 164 -2.46 -6.71 8.66
C LEU A 164 -1.66 -5.72 9.51
N LYS A 165 -1.02 -6.18 10.60
CA LYS A 165 -0.14 -5.34 11.42
C LYS A 165 1.07 -4.88 10.62
N LYS A 166 1.77 -5.78 9.93
CA LYS A 166 2.92 -5.44 9.06
C LYS A 166 2.55 -4.44 7.97
N GLU A 167 1.39 -4.62 7.32
CA GLU A 167 0.90 -3.69 6.30
C GLU A 167 0.61 -2.30 6.90
N ALA A 168 0.00 -2.24 8.08
CA ALA A 168 -0.28 -0.97 8.76
C ALA A 168 1.01 -0.27 9.23
N GLU A 169 2.01 -1.02 9.73
CA GLU A 169 3.33 -0.50 10.08
C GLU A 169 4.07 0.04 8.84
N GLN A 170 4.00 -0.66 7.72
CA GLN A 170 4.61 -0.20 6.47
C GLN A 170 3.97 1.11 5.99
N LEU A 171 2.65 1.24 6.03
CA LEU A 171 1.96 2.49 5.68
C LEU A 171 2.36 3.65 6.61
N ALA A 172 2.46 3.39 7.91
CA ALA A 172 2.94 4.39 8.88
C ALA A 172 4.38 4.81 8.59
N GLY A 173 5.23 3.86 8.18
CA GLY A 173 6.64 4.07 7.85
C GLY A 173 6.90 4.83 6.56
N GLN A 174 5.90 5.19 5.75
CA GLN A 174 6.10 5.97 4.54
C GLN A 174 6.52 7.42 4.81
N LEU A 175 6.19 7.96 5.98
CA LEU A 175 6.59 9.31 6.37
C LEU A 175 8.06 9.36 6.83
N PRO A 176 8.73 10.53 6.75
CA PRO A 176 10.09 10.69 7.22
C PRO A 176 10.16 10.64 8.77
N ASP A 177 11.29 10.14 9.32
CA ASP A 177 11.50 10.06 10.77
C ASP A 177 11.84 11.40 11.44
N LYS A 178 12.10 12.44 10.63
CA LYS A 178 12.48 13.78 11.07
C LYS A 178 11.80 14.85 10.23
N ALA A 179 11.80 16.08 10.73
CA ALA A 179 11.32 17.23 9.96
C ALA A 179 12.07 17.37 8.64
N VAL A 180 11.34 17.75 7.61
CA VAL A 180 11.85 17.88 6.23
C VAL A 180 11.59 19.29 5.66
N SER A 181 12.49 19.69 4.78
CA SER A 181 12.36 20.84 3.89
C SER A 181 12.06 20.39 2.47
N LYS A 182 11.52 21.27 1.65
CA LYS A 182 11.32 21.00 0.22
C LYS A 182 12.60 20.54 -0.45
N GLY A 183 12.56 19.39 -1.11
CA GLY A 183 13.68 18.73 -1.77
C GLY A 183 14.37 17.66 -0.92
N ASP A 184 14.05 17.56 0.38
CA ASP A 184 14.60 16.50 1.22
C ASP A 184 14.07 15.14 0.78
N THR A 185 14.95 14.15 0.88
CA THR A 185 14.68 12.77 0.46
C THR A 185 14.91 11.78 1.60
N TRP A 186 14.21 10.65 1.53
CA TRP A 186 14.46 9.49 2.41
C TRP A 186 14.15 8.18 1.68
N VAL A 187 14.66 7.09 2.19
CA VAL A 187 14.52 5.76 1.61
C VAL A 187 13.77 4.85 2.57
N ARG A 188 12.90 4.00 2.02
CA ARG A 188 12.20 2.93 2.77
C ARG A 188 12.35 1.60 2.04
N LYS A 189 12.33 0.53 2.84
CA LYS A 189 12.14 -0.82 2.33
C LYS A 189 10.67 -1.18 2.52
N GLU A 190 10.01 -1.52 1.44
CA GLU A 190 8.61 -1.90 1.42
C GLU A 190 8.43 -3.31 0.90
N SER A 191 7.31 -3.93 1.22
CA SER A 191 6.98 -5.26 0.72
C SER A 191 5.54 -5.32 0.27
N MET A 192 5.28 -6.14 -0.74
CA MET A 192 3.95 -6.42 -1.26
C MET A 192 3.75 -7.92 -1.33
N SER A 193 2.76 -8.42 -0.61
CA SER A 193 2.34 -9.81 -0.74
C SER A 193 1.49 -9.98 -1.99
N LEU A 194 1.81 -11.00 -2.77
CA LEU A 194 1.04 -11.41 -3.94
C LEU A 194 0.10 -12.58 -3.63
N GLY A 195 0.09 -13.04 -2.36
CA GLY A 195 -0.62 -14.25 -1.94
C GLY A 195 0.17 -15.53 -2.20
N GLY A 196 -0.30 -16.65 -1.62
CA GLY A 196 0.34 -17.95 -1.83
C GLY A 196 1.82 -18.02 -1.40
N GLY A 197 2.23 -17.22 -0.41
CA GLY A 197 3.62 -17.16 0.06
C GLY A 197 4.56 -16.35 -0.81
N GLN A 198 4.06 -15.66 -1.82
CA GLN A 198 4.84 -14.82 -2.74
C GLN A 198 4.93 -13.39 -2.20
N THR A 199 6.11 -12.81 -2.22
CA THR A 199 6.38 -11.45 -1.74
C THR A 199 7.33 -10.73 -2.70
N MET A 200 7.02 -9.50 -3.05
CA MET A 200 7.96 -8.56 -3.66
C MET A 200 8.45 -7.58 -2.62
N ARG A 201 9.76 -7.34 -2.57
CA ARG A 201 10.41 -6.35 -1.71
C ARG A 201 10.99 -5.23 -2.56
N PHE A 202 10.78 -4.01 -2.12
CA PHE A 202 11.18 -2.82 -2.86
C PHE A 202 12.10 -1.94 -2.02
N GLN A 203 13.04 -1.29 -2.67
CA GLN A 203 13.57 -0.03 -2.18
C GLN A 203 12.75 1.08 -2.82
N VAL A 204 12.27 2.02 -2.00
CA VAL A 204 11.45 3.15 -2.42
C VAL A 204 12.10 4.43 -1.97
N ASP A 205 12.38 5.31 -2.92
CA ASP A 205 12.93 6.63 -2.68
C ASP A 205 11.79 7.64 -2.63
N TYR A 206 11.73 8.42 -1.56
CA TYR A 206 10.74 9.45 -1.30
C TYR A 206 11.37 10.83 -1.40
N GLU A 207 10.60 11.83 -1.83
CA GLU A 207 10.99 13.23 -1.84
C GLU A 207 9.83 14.12 -1.40
N TYR A 208 10.09 15.05 -0.50
CA TYR A 208 9.15 16.09 -0.12
C TYR A 208 9.19 17.25 -1.12
N LYS A 209 8.08 17.50 -1.81
CA LYS A 209 7.98 18.56 -2.84
C LYS A 209 7.49 19.90 -2.30
N GLY A 210 7.23 20.00 -0.99
CA GLY A 210 6.63 21.19 -0.39
C GLY A 210 5.11 21.10 -0.33
N THR A 211 4.45 22.23 -0.17
CA THR A 211 3.00 22.34 -0.08
C THR A 211 2.36 22.68 -1.42
N ILE A 212 1.12 22.23 -1.60
CA ILE A 212 0.26 22.59 -2.73
C ILE A 212 -1.12 23.00 -2.21
N GLU A 213 -1.81 23.85 -2.97
CA GLU A 213 -3.23 24.13 -2.75
C GLU A 213 -4.08 23.15 -3.58
N LYS A 214 -4.97 22.40 -2.91
CA LYS A 214 -5.88 21.46 -3.56
C LYS A 214 -7.21 21.40 -2.81
N ASP A 215 -8.31 21.58 -3.53
CA ASP A 215 -9.68 21.57 -2.98
C ASP A 215 -9.85 22.53 -1.77
N GLY A 216 -9.25 23.75 -1.87
CA GLY A 216 -9.28 24.77 -0.83
C GLY A 216 -8.49 24.43 0.44
N ARG A 217 -7.53 23.53 0.34
CA ARG A 217 -6.66 23.10 1.46
C ARG A 217 -5.20 23.10 1.06
N THR A 218 -4.36 23.48 2.00
CA THR A 218 -2.91 23.32 1.87
C THR A 218 -2.52 21.89 2.24
N LEU A 219 -1.99 21.14 1.30
CA LEU A 219 -1.53 19.76 1.48
C LEU A 219 -0.04 19.64 1.25
N ASP A 220 0.60 18.73 1.96
CA ASP A 220 2.00 18.37 1.71
C ASP A 220 2.07 17.38 0.56
N LEU A 221 2.90 17.70 -0.43
CA LEU A 221 3.14 16.83 -1.59
C LEU A 221 4.41 16.01 -1.37
N ILE A 222 4.25 14.70 -1.38
CA ILE A 222 5.33 13.74 -1.37
C ILE A 222 5.27 12.96 -2.68
N VAL A 223 6.41 12.75 -3.31
CA VAL A 223 6.52 11.82 -4.44
C VAL A 223 7.42 10.66 -4.04
N ALA A 224 7.12 9.48 -4.57
CA ALA A 224 7.92 8.30 -4.31
C ALA A 224 8.12 7.48 -5.57
N LYS A 225 9.24 6.75 -5.62
CA LYS A 225 9.60 5.90 -6.74
C LYS A 225 10.28 4.63 -6.22
N ALA A 226 9.74 3.46 -6.57
CA ALA A 226 10.46 2.22 -6.38
C ALA A 226 11.68 2.18 -7.31
N THR A 227 12.85 1.83 -6.78
CA THR A 227 14.13 1.84 -7.50
C THR A 227 14.71 0.45 -7.67
N SER A 228 14.32 -0.50 -6.81
CA SER A 228 14.65 -1.91 -6.96
C SER A 228 13.48 -2.80 -6.56
N VAL A 229 13.50 -4.04 -7.02
CA VAL A 229 12.55 -5.07 -6.64
C VAL A 229 13.25 -6.42 -6.53
N ASP A 230 13.00 -7.12 -5.42
CA ASP A 230 13.37 -8.50 -5.21
C ASP A 230 12.09 -9.32 -5.06
N TYR A 231 12.06 -10.51 -5.68
CA TYR A 231 10.94 -11.43 -5.56
C TYR A 231 11.35 -12.64 -4.72
N GLU A 232 10.52 -12.97 -3.75
CA GLU A 232 10.73 -14.12 -2.86
C GLU A 232 9.46 -14.99 -2.82
N MET A 233 9.66 -16.28 -2.66
CA MET A 233 8.61 -17.24 -2.39
C MET A 233 8.97 -18.04 -1.14
N ASP A 234 8.05 -18.12 -0.17
CA ASP A 234 8.23 -18.95 1.02
C ASP A 234 8.45 -20.41 0.60
N ALA A 235 9.51 -21.03 1.11
CA ALA A 235 9.83 -22.42 0.83
C ALA A 235 8.68 -23.38 1.23
N ASN A 236 7.91 -22.99 2.27
CA ASN A 236 6.78 -23.75 2.79
C ASN A 236 5.44 -23.34 2.14
N ALA A 237 5.45 -22.42 1.16
CA ALA A 237 4.24 -22.01 0.48
C ALA A 237 3.49 -23.24 -0.07
N PRO A 238 2.17 -23.30 0.06
CA PRO A 238 1.40 -24.39 -0.51
C PRO A 238 1.44 -24.37 -2.03
N GLY A 239 1.41 -25.54 -2.67
CA GLY A 239 1.32 -25.67 -4.12
C GLY A 239 2.51 -26.35 -4.78
N PRO A 240 2.34 -26.80 -6.02
CA PRO A 240 3.32 -27.62 -6.74
C PRO A 240 4.47 -26.81 -7.35
N LEU A 241 4.28 -25.49 -7.51
CA LEU A 241 5.29 -24.60 -8.08
C LEU A 241 6.13 -23.99 -6.96
N LYS A 242 7.45 -24.03 -7.13
CA LYS A 242 8.43 -23.31 -6.31
C LYS A 242 9.22 -22.40 -7.21
N VAL A 243 9.85 -21.38 -6.66
CA VAL A 243 10.75 -20.50 -7.41
C VAL A 243 12.18 -20.91 -7.13
N LYS A 244 12.95 -21.14 -8.19
CA LYS A 244 14.38 -21.43 -8.12
C LYS A 244 15.20 -20.14 -8.08
N ASN A 245 14.91 -19.23 -9.00
CA ASN A 245 15.53 -17.90 -9.09
C ASN A 245 14.58 -16.91 -9.76
N SER A 246 14.86 -15.65 -9.57
CA SER A 246 14.15 -14.54 -10.23
C SER A 246 15.10 -13.36 -10.43
N GLU A 247 14.95 -12.69 -11.57
CA GLU A 247 15.62 -11.44 -11.89
C GLU A 247 14.57 -10.43 -12.30
N MET A 248 14.10 -9.65 -11.33
CA MET A 248 13.06 -8.65 -11.52
C MET A 248 13.67 -7.24 -11.59
N LYS A 249 13.02 -6.37 -12.33
CA LYS A 249 13.38 -4.95 -12.40
C LYS A 249 12.13 -4.07 -12.40
N VAL A 250 12.26 -2.91 -11.79
CA VAL A 250 11.27 -1.85 -11.91
C VAL A 250 11.45 -1.18 -13.26
N ALA A 251 10.51 -1.38 -14.17
CA ALA A 251 10.50 -0.75 -15.49
C ALA A 251 10.01 0.70 -15.40
N ASP A 252 8.99 0.95 -14.60
CA ASP A 252 8.48 2.29 -14.26
C ASP A 252 7.81 2.28 -12.89
N ALA A 253 7.97 3.37 -12.13
CA ALA A 253 7.30 3.55 -10.86
C ALA A 253 7.08 5.03 -10.57
N LYS A 254 5.88 5.38 -10.15
CA LYS A 254 5.54 6.72 -9.68
C LYS A 254 4.45 6.63 -8.64
N THR A 255 4.67 7.25 -7.50
CA THR A 255 3.65 7.44 -6.45
C THR A 255 3.57 8.91 -6.09
N THR A 256 2.37 9.43 -5.98
CA THR A 256 2.07 10.78 -5.51
C THR A 256 1.20 10.66 -4.27
N LEU A 257 1.61 11.31 -3.18
CA LEU A 257 0.94 11.29 -1.89
C LEU A 257 0.61 12.73 -1.48
N HIS A 258 -0.65 13.00 -1.21
CA HIS A 258 -1.13 14.27 -0.68
C HIS A 258 -1.43 14.09 0.80
N PHE A 259 -0.56 14.62 1.65
CA PHE A 259 -0.67 14.50 3.09
C PHE A 259 -1.33 15.75 3.70
N ASP A 260 -2.36 15.55 4.49
CA ASP A 260 -3.01 16.60 5.27
C ASP A 260 -2.39 16.62 6.66
N ARG A 261 -1.52 17.58 6.93
CA ARG A 261 -0.80 17.71 8.20
C ARG A 261 -1.73 18.07 9.36
N GLU A 262 -2.84 18.72 9.08
CA GLU A 262 -3.83 19.05 10.10
C GLU A 262 -4.53 17.79 10.60
N LEU A 263 -4.94 16.93 9.67
CA LEU A 263 -5.59 15.64 9.97
C LEU A 263 -4.59 14.52 10.29
N GLY A 264 -3.31 14.68 9.94
CA GLY A 264 -2.26 13.67 10.12
C GLY A 264 -2.49 12.41 9.28
N LEU A 265 -2.94 12.55 8.02
CA LEU A 265 -3.22 11.42 7.15
C LEU A 265 -3.07 11.77 5.66
N PHE A 266 -2.92 10.75 4.83
CA PHE A 266 -2.99 10.90 3.38
C PHE A 266 -4.44 11.10 2.94
N ARG A 267 -4.72 12.24 2.30
CA ARG A 267 -6.04 12.52 1.69
C ARG A 267 -6.21 11.80 0.37
N GLU A 268 -5.14 11.72 -0.39
CA GLU A 268 -5.12 11.07 -1.68
C GLU A 268 -3.75 10.42 -1.92
N THR A 269 -3.77 9.26 -2.50
CA THR A 269 -2.56 8.57 -2.98
C THR A 269 -2.86 8.03 -4.37
N GLU A 270 -1.95 8.25 -5.31
CA GLU A 270 -2.00 7.66 -6.65
C GLU A 270 -0.66 7.00 -6.96
N SER A 271 -0.69 5.76 -7.41
CA SER A 271 0.51 4.97 -7.69
C SER A 271 0.38 4.19 -8.98
N THR A 272 1.46 4.16 -9.73
CA THR A 272 1.68 3.25 -10.86
C THR A 272 3.00 2.54 -10.64
N LEU A 273 3.02 1.22 -10.82
CA LEU A 273 4.19 0.38 -10.71
C LEU A 273 4.19 -0.61 -11.87
N HIS A 274 5.27 -0.63 -12.64
CA HIS A 274 5.48 -1.57 -13.73
C HIS A 274 6.77 -2.35 -13.47
N ILE A 275 6.65 -3.67 -13.40
CA ILE A 275 7.72 -4.62 -13.11
C ILE A 275 7.82 -5.58 -14.28
N THR A 276 9.03 -5.82 -14.72
CA THR A 276 9.34 -6.85 -15.72
C THR A 276 10.48 -7.72 -15.21
N GLY A 277 10.57 -8.95 -15.68
CA GLY A 277 11.71 -9.79 -15.31
C GLY A 277 11.58 -11.22 -15.78
N GLU A 278 12.59 -11.99 -15.41
CA GLU A 278 12.65 -13.43 -15.65
C GLU A 278 12.52 -14.18 -14.33
N ILE A 279 11.88 -15.34 -14.39
CA ILE A 279 11.65 -16.20 -13.23
C ILE A 279 11.80 -17.66 -13.68
N THR A 280 12.45 -18.46 -12.86
CA THR A 280 12.51 -19.91 -13.10
C THR A 280 11.73 -20.62 -12.01
N PHE A 281 10.67 -21.28 -12.42
CA PHE A 281 9.91 -22.15 -11.53
C PHE A 281 10.49 -23.55 -11.48
N LEU A 282 10.24 -24.25 -10.38
CA LEU A 282 10.47 -25.67 -10.22
C LEU A 282 9.11 -26.35 -10.07
N ALA A 283 8.83 -27.33 -10.94
CA ALA A 283 7.66 -28.20 -10.86
C ALA A 283 8.11 -29.65 -11.00
N ASN A 284 7.89 -30.46 -9.98
CA ASN A 284 8.29 -31.88 -9.97
C ASN A 284 9.77 -32.08 -10.36
N GLY A 285 10.66 -31.19 -9.93
CA GLY A 285 12.08 -31.24 -10.22
C GLY A 285 12.49 -30.72 -11.61
N GLN A 286 11.54 -30.29 -12.43
CA GLN A 286 11.80 -29.69 -13.74
C GLN A 286 11.84 -28.16 -13.65
N GLU A 287 12.78 -27.56 -14.35
CA GLU A 287 12.89 -26.10 -14.46
C GLU A 287 11.99 -25.59 -15.57
N LEU A 288 11.14 -24.62 -15.23
CA LEU A 288 10.23 -23.96 -16.14
C LEU A 288 10.59 -22.48 -16.21
N PRO A 289 11.33 -22.06 -17.25
CA PRO A 289 11.66 -20.65 -17.43
C PRO A 289 10.39 -19.85 -17.75
N GLY A 290 10.32 -18.65 -17.19
CA GLY A 290 9.20 -17.75 -17.38
C GLY A 290 9.62 -16.30 -17.46
N LYS A 291 8.69 -15.47 -17.94
CA LYS A 291 8.81 -14.01 -17.98
C LYS A 291 7.59 -13.40 -17.32
N VAL A 292 7.84 -12.35 -16.57
CA VAL A 292 6.81 -11.57 -15.87
C VAL A 292 6.76 -10.17 -16.45
N ASP A 293 5.56 -9.71 -16.76
CA ASP A 293 5.21 -8.31 -17.00
C ASP A 293 4.00 -7.98 -16.13
N LEU A 294 4.20 -7.14 -15.10
CA LEU A 294 3.22 -6.83 -14.08
C LEU A 294 3.04 -5.32 -13.97
N THR A 295 1.84 -4.84 -14.23
CA THR A 295 1.47 -3.44 -14.00
C THR A 295 0.42 -3.35 -12.91
N ILE A 296 0.68 -2.53 -11.89
CA ILE A 296 -0.24 -2.22 -10.80
C ILE A 296 -0.51 -0.73 -10.80
N LYS A 297 -1.79 -0.36 -10.81
CA LYS A 297 -2.25 1.01 -10.61
C LYS A 297 -3.15 1.05 -9.39
N SER A 298 -2.94 2.01 -8.51
CA SER A 298 -3.82 2.22 -7.38
C SER A 298 -4.11 3.70 -7.16
N LYS A 299 -5.34 3.97 -6.72
CA LYS A 299 -5.76 5.29 -6.27
C LYS A 299 -6.53 5.13 -4.97
N SER A 300 -6.23 5.96 -3.99
CA SER A 300 -7.02 6.04 -2.77
C SER A 300 -7.32 7.50 -2.44
N HIS A 301 -8.50 7.75 -1.89
CA HIS A 301 -8.89 9.09 -1.43
C HIS A 301 -9.80 9.02 -0.21
N LEU A 302 -9.65 10.04 0.65
CA LEU A 302 -10.55 10.26 1.77
C LEU A 302 -11.90 10.74 1.22
N VAL A 303 -12.96 9.99 1.51
CA VAL A 303 -14.32 10.39 1.16
C VAL A 303 -14.78 11.43 2.18
N THR A 304 -14.92 12.67 1.73
CA THR A 304 -15.57 13.70 2.55
C THR A 304 -17.07 13.48 2.47
N LYS A 305 -17.75 13.32 3.61
CA LYS A 305 -19.21 13.36 3.60
C LYS A 305 -19.64 14.71 3.06
N PRO A 306 -20.61 14.75 2.12
CA PRO A 306 -21.17 16.01 1.64
C PRO A 306 -21.82 16.79 2.76
#